data_a7c5dcc61126be7723136f3e8bb3e169
#
_entry.id   a7c5dcc61126be7723136f3e8bb3e169
#
_cell.length_a   1.000
_cell.length_b   1.000
_cell.length_c   1.000
_cell.angle_alpha   90.00
_cell.angle_beta   90.00
_cell.angle_gamma   90.00
#
_symmetry.space_group_name_H-M   'P 1'
#
loop_
_entity.id
_entity.type
_entity.pdbx_description
1 polymer ?
#
loop_
_entity_poly.entity_id
_entity_poly.type
_entity_poly.pdbx_seq_one_letter_code
_entity_poly.pdbx_strand_id
1 'polypeptide(L)'
;LNAISNFFVPNQRIISVEDTRELVLPKILHWVPLETRLPNPEGKGGIQMLDLIVNSLRMRPDRIVVGEIRRKMEAEVLFEAMHTGHSVYGTLHANNAKETINRLTNPPIDLPKQILSALSLIVVQHINRRTVKRRTLQIAEVLPNGDARILMQLNPIKDTFEIVNE
;
A
#
# COMPACT_ATOMS: atom_id res chain seq x y z
N LEU A 1 7.34 2.10 -3.73
CA LEU A 1 7.60 2.33 -2.30
C LEU A 1 9.06 2.74 -2.06
N ASN A 2 10.07 2.06 -2.64
CA ASN A 2 11.49 2.41 -2.45
C ASN A 2 11.81 3.88 -2.75
N ALA A 3 11.20 4.49 -3.80
CA ALA A 3 11.42 5.91 -4.12
C ALA A 3 10.85 6.84 -3.02
N ILE A 4 9.68 6.54 -2.49
CA ILE A 4 9.02 7.32 -1.44
C ILE A 4 9.78 7.22 -0.12
N SER A 5 10.42 6.09 0.17
CA SER A 5 11.13 5.89 1.43
C SER A 5 12.29 6.87 1.65
N ASN A 6 12.83 7.48 0.59
CA ASN A 6 13.85 8.52 0.71
C ASN A 6 13.34 9.81 1.36
N PHE A 7 12.01 9.98 1.44
CA PHE A 7 11.35 11.11 2.07
C PHE A 7 10.80 10.79 3.47
N PHE A 8 11.05 9.59 3.97
CA PHE A 8 10.66 9.24 5.33
C PHE A 8 11.56 9.95 6.35
N VAL A 9 10.95 10.38 7.44
CA VAL A 9 11.66 11.10 8.51
C VAL A 9 12.55 10.14 9.29
N PRO A 10 13.86 10.44 9.49
CA PRO A 10 14.82 9.49 10.06
C PRO A 10 14.53 9.03 11.50
N ASN A 11 13.81 9.85 12.30
CA ASN A 11 13.47 9.54 13.69
C ASN A 11 12.20 8.68 13.85
N GLN A 12 11.68 8.14 12.76
CA GLN A 12 10.49 7.30 12.75
C GLN A 12 10.87 5.81 12.67
N ARG A 13 10.10 5.00 13.40
CA ARG A 13 10.19 3.55 13.34
C ARG A 13 9.33 3.01 12.22
N ILE A 14 9.96 2.38 11.23
CA ILE A 14 9.31 1.84 10.04
C ILE A 14 9.33 0.32 10.14
N ILE A 15 8.17 -0.31 10.03
CA ILE A 15 8.06 -1.77 9.96
C ILE A 15 7.53 -2.13 8.58
N SER A 16 8.27 -2.95 7.86
CA SER A 16 7.77 -3.53 6.60
C SER A 16 7.40 -4.99 6.77
N VAL A 17 6.32 -5.41 6.11
CA VAL A 17 5.84 -6.79 6.08
C VAL A 17 5.71 -7.22 4.62
N GLU A 18 6.45 -8.25 4.22
CA GLU A 18 6.54 -8.70 2.84
C GLU A 18 6.51 -10.23 2.74
N ASP A 19 5.99 -10.77 1.64
CA ASP A 19 6.09 -12.20 1.34
C ASP A 19 7.51 -12.57 0.93
N THR A 20 8.10 -11.76 0.07
CA THR A 20 9.50 -11.80 -0.33
C THR A 20 10.05 -10.40 -0.22
N ARG A 21 11.23 -10.27 0.32
CA ARG A 21 11.85 -9.00 0.61
C ARG A 21 12.31 -8.28 -0.66
N GLU A 22 11.59 -7.24 -1.05
CA GLU A 22 11.85 -6.39 -2.21
C GLU A 22 12.18 -4.94 -1.83
N LEU A 23 11.76 -4.53 -0.63
CA LEU A 23 12.04 -3.19 -0.13
C LEU A 23 13.50 -3.07 0.31
N VAL A 24 14.10 -1.93 -0.06
CA VAL A 24 15.43 -1.53 0.39
C VAL A 24 15.32 -0.08 0.84
N LEU A 25 15.26 0.13 2.14
CA LEU A 25 15.15 1.46 2.72
C LEU A 25 16.53 2.05 2.99
N PRO A 26 16.65 3.40 2.97
CA PRO A 26 17.89 4.08 3.34
C PRO A 26 18.39 3.67 4.72
N LYS A 27 19.72 3.47 4.86
CA LYS A 27 20.35 3.01 6.12
C LYS A 27 20.17 3.98 7.30
N ILE A 28 19.84 5.24 7.03
CA ILE A 28 19.56 6.25 8.07
C ILE A 28 18.23 6.02 8.80
N LEU A 29 17.34 5.20 8.22
CA LEU A 29 16.02 4.95 8.78
C LEU A 29 16.07 3.82 9.82
N HIS A 30 15.29 3.95 10.90
CA HIS A 30 15.05 2.86 11.84
C HIS A 30 14.04 1.89 11.22
N TRP A 31 14.51 0.94 10.46
CA TRP A 31 13.72 -0.01 9.69
C TRP A 31 13.81 -1.43 10.25
N VAL A 32 12.64 -2.03 10.47
CA VAL A 32 12.47 -3.44 10.90
C VAL A 32 11.73 -4.18 9.80
N PRO A 33 12.41 -4.95 8.95
CA PRO A 33 11.77 -5.78 7.94
C PRO A 33 11.28 -7.09 8.53
N LEU A 34 10.03 -7.45 8.25
CA LEU A 34 9.41 -8.73 8.57
C LEU A 34 9.08 -9.44 7.25
N GLU A 35 9.39 -10.72 7.19
CA GLU A 35 9.15 -11.55 6.00
C GLU A 35 8.37 -12.79 6.39
N THR A 36 7.42 -13.21 5.55
CA THR A 36 6.65 -14.43 5.75
C THR A 36 7.56 -15.66 5.65
N ARG A 37 7.13 -16.74 6.23
CA ARG A 37 7.85 -18.02 6.15
C ARG A 37 6.89 -19.13 5.76
N LEU A 38 7.21 -19.85 4.70
CA LEU A 38 6.48 -21.04 4.34
C LEU A 38 6.62 -22.12 5.42
N PRO A 39 5.57 -22.92 5.67
CA PRO A 39 5.68 -24.07 6.57
C PRO A 39 6.67 -25.10 6.00
N ASN A 40 7.25 -25.89 6.91
CA ASN A 40 8.08 -27.02 6.52
C ASN A 40 7.23 -28.13 5.85
N PRO A 41 7.84 -29.22 5.32
CA PRO A 41 7.11 -30.33 4.70
C PRO A 41 6.06 -31.00 5.62
N GLU A 42 6.23 -30.86 6.93
CA GLU A 42 5.30 -31.37 7.95
C GLU A 42 4.14 -30.37 8.25
N GLY A 43 4.09 -29.23 7.56
CA GLY A 43 3.08 -28.19 7.76
C GLY A 43 3.32 -27.28 8.98
N LYS A 44 4.50 -27.34 9.60
CA LYS A 44 4.83 -26.58 10.82
C LYS A 44 5.73 -25.38 10.56
N GLY A 45 5.68 -24.40 11.45
CA GLY A 45 6.60 -23.25 11.47
C GLY A 45 6.35 -22.20 10.39
N GLY A 46 5.19 -22.25 9.69
CA GLY A 46 4.76 -21.18 8.78
C GLY A 46 4.46 -19.89 9.55
N ILE A 47 4.74 -18.75 8.95
CA ILE A 47 4.38 -17.41 9.44
C ILE A 47 3.71 -16.68 8.29
N GLN A 48 2.45 -16.31 8.49
CA GLN A 48 1.63 -15.68 7.46
C GLN A 48 1.73 -14.14 7.53
N MET A 49 1.36 -13.49 6.43
CA MET A 49 1.30 -12.02 6.32
C MET A 49 0.47 -11.40 7.44
N LEU A 50 -0.71 -11.96 7.72
CA LEU A 50 -1.60 -11.48 8.78
C LEU A 50 -0.94 -11.52 10.16
N ASP A 51 -0.21 -12.61 10.49
CA ASP A 51 0.47 -12.74 11.78
C ASP A 51 1.50 -11.62 11.97
N LEU A 52 2.24 -11.29 10.91
CA LEU A 52 3.24 -10.23 10.92
C LEU A 52 2.62 -8.84 11.00
N ILE A 53 1.51 -8.58 10.28
CA ILE A 53 0.78 -7.31 10.36
C ILE A 53 0.27 -7.09 11.78
N VAL A 54 -0.42 -8.05 12.37
CA VAL A 54 -0.93 -7.97 13.75
C VAL A 54 0.21 -7.76 14.76
N ASN A 55 1.33 -8.47 14.57
CA ASN A 55 2.48 -8.32 15.45
C ASN A 55 3.16 -6.96 15.29
N SER A 56 3.23 -6.41 14.07
CA SER A 56 3.83 -5.11 13.78
C SER A 56 3.17 -3.98 14.57
N LEU A 57 1.85 -4.02 14.78
CA LEU A 57 1.10 -3.04 15.56
C LEU A 57 1.54 -2.96 17.04
N ARG A 58 2.08 -4.06 17.57
CA ARG A 58 2.60 -4.12 18.96
C ARG A 58 4.05 -3.66 19.08
N MET A 59 4.71 -3.38 17.98
CA MET A 59 6.12 -2.95 17.93
C MET A 59 6.30 -1.42 17.97
N ARG A 60 5.23 -0.66 18.27
CA ARG A 60 5.19 0.80 18.22
C ARG A 60 5.71 1.38 16.91
N PRO A 61 5.08 1.04 15.77
CA PRO A 61 5.47 1.59 14.49
C PRO A 61 4.99 3.03 14.34
N ASP A 62 5.82 3.90 13.78
CA ASP A 62 5.35 5.18 13.22
C ASP A 62 4.80 4.98 11.82
N ARG A 63 5.36 4.02 11.07
CA ARG A 63 4.93 3.64 9.72
C ARG A 63 4.91 2.14 9.55
N ILE A 64 3.85 1.64 8.93
CA ILE A 64 3.73 0.26 8.49
C ILE A 64 3.73 0.24 6.97
N VAL A 65 4.58 -0.59 6.38
CA VAL A 65 4.69 -0.75 4.93
C VAL A 65 4.40 -2.20 4.59
N VAL A 66 3.31 -2.47 3.87
CA VAL A 66 2.92 -3.82 3.47
C VAL A 66 3.24 -4.03 2.00
N GLY A 67 3.97 -5.08 1.70
CA GLY A 67 4.39 -5.41 0.34
C GLY A 67 3.20 -5.52 -0.61
N GLU A 68 2.17 -6.27 -0.24
CA GLU A 68 0.95 -6.39 -1.02
C GLU A 68 -0.25 -6.79 -0.15
N ILE A 69 -1.40 -6.19 -0.41
CA ILE A 69 -2.68 -6.51 0.23
C ILE A 69 -3.46 -7.46 -0.69
N ARG A 70 -3.71 -8.68 -0.27
CA ARG A 70 -4.38 -9.71 -1.08
C ARG A 70 -5.65 -10.26 -0.47
N ARG A 71 -5.78 -10.24 0.87
CA ARG A 71 -6.85 -10.93 1.61
C ARG A 71 -7.64 -9.96 2.48
N LYS A 72 -8.89 -10.31 2.73
CA LYS A 72 -9.83 -9.54 3.55
C LYS A 72 -9.26 -9.20 4.93
N MET A 73 -8.83 -10.19 5.69
CA MET A 73 -8.37 -9.99 7.07
C MET A 73 -7.12 -9.11 7.16
N GLU A 74 -6.21 -9.20 6.20
CA GLU A 74 -5.05 -8.31 6.11
C GLU A 74 -5.49 -6.87 5.93
N ALA A 75 -6.42 -6.65 4.99
CA ALA A 75 -6.97 -5.32 4.71
C ALA A 75 -7.74 -4.76 5.91
N GLU A 76 -8.60 -5.54 6.57
CA GLU A 76 -9.37 -5.12 7.74
C GLU A 76 -8.45 -4.61 8.85
N VAL A 77 -7.40 -5.36 9.21
CA VAL A 77 -6.44 -4.97 10.25
C VAL A 77 -5.67 -3.70 9.87
N LEU A 78 -5.30 -3.54 8.59
CA LEU A 78 -4.59 -2.35 8.13
C LEU A 78 -5.49 -1.11 8.13
N PHE A 79 -6.75 -1.24 7.73
CA PHE A 79 -7.71 -0.13 7.76
C PHE A 79 -8.06 0.27 9.19
N GLU A 80 -8.18 -0.69 10.12
CA GLU A 80 -8.32 -0.41 11.54
C GLU A 80 -7.09 0.34 12.09
N ALA A 81 -5.89 -0.05 11.70
CA ALA A 81 -4.66 0.66 12.06
C ALA A 81 -4.67 2.11 11.54
N MET A 82 -5.12 2.36 10.30
CA MET A 82 -5.26 3.70 9.75
C MET A 82 -6.28 4.53 10.57
N HIS A 83 -7.43 3.97 10.92
CA HIS A 83 -8.45 4.64 11.74
C HIS A 83 -7.93 4.99 13.15
N THR A 84 -7.01 4.20 13.69
CA THR A 84 -6.36 4.47 14.99
C THR A 84 -5.12 5.36 14.89
N GLY A 85 -4.85 5.94 13.72
CA GLY A 85 -3.82 6.96 13.50
C GLY A 85 -2.46 6.44 13.04
N HIS A 86 -2.33 5.17 12.68
CA HIS A 86 -1.08 4.66 12.11
C HIS A 86 -0.91 5.09 10.64
N SER A 87 0.29 5.50 10.26
CA SER A 87 0.64 5.72 8.85
C SER A 87 0.89 4.39 8.15
N VAL A 88 0.01 4.01 7.23
CA VAL A 88 0.10 2.74 6.49
C VAL A 88 0.35 2.99 5.02
N TYR A 89 1.26 2.22 4.45
CA TYR A 89 1.54 2.15 3.02
C TYR A 89 1.37 0.71 2.56
N GLY A 90 0.63 0.51 1.50
CA GLY A 90 0.44 -0.82 0.91
C GLY A 90 0.45 -0.76 -0.60
N THR A 91 0.64 -1.90 -1.25
CA THR A 91 0.43 -2.03 -2.69
C THR A 91 -0.75 -2.94 -2.98
N LEU A 92 -1.38 -2.69 -4.10
CA LEU A 92 -2.50 -3.46 -4.64
C LEU A 92 -2.38 -3.48 -6.17
N HIS A 93 -2.66 -4.60 -6.80
CA HIS A 93 -2.71 -4.66 -8.24
C HIS A 93 -4.01 -4.07 -8.79
N ALA A 94 -3.92 -2.88 -9.39
CA ALA A 94 -5.03 -2.23 -10.08
C ALA A 94 -4.50 -1.31 -11.19
N ASN A 95 -5.29 -1.08 -12.25
CA ASN A 95 -4.87 -0.29 -13.39
C ASN A 95 -5.20 1.20 -13.25
N ASN A 96 -6.10 1.56 -12.35
CA ASN A 96 -6.52 2.96 -12.09
C ASN A 96 -7.12 3.07 -10.69
N ALA A 97 -7.36 4.31 -10.23
CA ALA A 97 -7.89 4.58 -8.89
C ALA A 97 -9.29 3.98 -8.67
N LYS A 98 -10.18 4.03 -9.68
CA LYS A 98 -11.52 3.44 -9.58
C LYS A 98 -11.45 1.90 -9.43
N GLU A 99 -10.57 1.25 -10.18
CA GLU A 99 -10.35 -0.20 -10.03
C GLU A 99 -9.78 -0.54 -8.65
N THR A 100 -8.92 0.32 -8.09
CA THR A 100 -8.42 0.15 -6.72
C THR A 100 -9.57 0.12 -5.71
N ILE A 101 -10.51 1.07 -5.78
CA ILE A 101 -11.71 1.08 -4.92
C ILE A 101 -12.53 -0.20 -5.14
N ASN A 102 -12.77 -0.59 -6.40
CA ASN A 102 -13.53 -1.79 -6.71
C ASN A 102 -12.88 -3.06 -6.15
N ARG A 103 -11.54 -3.18 -6.21
CA ARG A 103 -10.84 -4.33 -5.66
C ARG A 103 -10.88 -4.39 -4.14
N LEU A 104 -10.88 -3.23 -3.49
CA LEU A 104 -11.01 -3.15 -2.03
C LEU A 104 -12.43 -3.53 -1.57
N THR A 105 -13.47 -3.17 -2.35
CA THR A 105 -14.88 -3.38 -1.96
C THR A 105 -15.51 -4.66 -2.49
N ASN A 106 -14.82 -5.42 -3.33
CA ASN A 106 -15.31 -6.69 -3.87
C ASN A 106 -14.39 -7.85 -3.45
N PRO A 107 -14.89 -9.11 -3.50
CA PRO A 107 -14.06 -10.29 -3.25
C PRO A 107 -12.79 -10.30 -4.13
N PRO A 108 -11.65 -10.76 -3.58
CA PRO A 108 -11.48 -11.47 -2.31
C PRO A 108 -11.28 -10.57 -1.07
N ILE A 109 -11.14 -9.23 -1.23
CA ILE A 109 -10.90 -8.31 -0.12
C ILE A 109 -12.21 -7.95 0.58
N ASP A 110 -13.22 -7.50 -0.18
CA ASP A 110 -14.61 -7.31 0.28
C ASP A 110 -14.75 -6.45 1.55
N LEU A 111 -14.15 -5.25 1.55
CA LEU A 111 -14.26 -4.27 2.63
C LEU A 111 -15.55 -3.45 2.50
N PRO A 112 -16.20 -3.08 3.60
CA PRO A 112 -17.26 -2.08 3.58
C PRO A 112 -16.74 -0.75 3.04
N LYS A 113 -17.47 -0.14 2.10
CA LYS A 113 -17.04 1.10 1.44
C LYS A 113 -16.78 2.24 2.43
N GLN A 114 -17.52 2.26 3.55
CA GLN A 114 -17.41 3.29 4.59
C GLN A 114 -16.02 3.36 5.24
N ILE A 115 -15.34 2.23 5.39
CA ILE A 115 -14.02 2.21 6.02
C ILE A 115 -12.91 2.74 5.10
N LEU A 116 -13.18 2.86 3.79
CA LEU A 116 -12.20 3.37 2.83
C LEU A 116 -11.85 4.84 3.06
N SER A 117 -12.64 5.59 3.81
CA SER A 117 -12.33 6.97 4.23
C SER A 117 -11.03 7.10 5.05
N ALA A 118 -10.54 6.00 5.64
CA ALA A 118 -9.22 5.96 6.28
C ALA A 118 -8.05 6.03 5.29
N LEU A 119 -8.29 5.64 4.03
CA LEU A 119 -7.28 5.73 2.97
C LEU A 119 -7.25 7.16 2.43
N SER A 120 -6.08 7.81 2.50
CA SER A 120 -5.95 9.20 2.07
C SER A 120 -5.71 9.32 0.58
N LEU A 121 -4.75 8.56 0.04
CA LEU A 121 -4.29 8.70 -1.34
C LEU A 121 -4.11 7.35 -2.03
N ILE A 122 -4.41 7.34 -3.33
CA ILE A 122 -4.11 6.25 -4.26
C ILE A 122 -3.15 6.78 -5.31
N VAL A 123 -1.97 6.15 -5.44
CA VAL A 123 -0.97 6.46 -6.46
C VAL A 123 -0.87 5.30 -7.42
N VAL A 124 -1.35 5.50 -8.66
CA VAL A 124 -1.35 4.47 -9.70
C VAL A 124 -0.05 4.55 -10.50
N GLN A 125 0.71 3.47 -10.48
CA GLN A 125 1.93 3.33 -11.28
C GLN A 125 1.64 2.53 -12.56
N HIS A 126 2.21 2.96 -13.66
CA HIS A 126 2.05 2.32 -14.96
C HIS A 126 3.39 2.08 -15.63
N ILE A 127 3.51 0.98 -16.34
CA ILE A 127 4.64 0.70 -17.23
C ILE A 127 4.17 0.70 -18.69
N ASN A 128 4.76 1.58 -19.50
CA ASN A 128 4.55 1.53 -20.94
C ASN A 128 5.35 0.37 -21.52
N ARG A 129 4.65 -0.66 -21.98
CA ARG A 129 5.27 -1.91 -22.49
C ARG A 129 6.14 -1.72 -23.72
N ARG A 130 5.90 -0.65 -24.52
CA ARG A 130 6.71 -0.35 -25.72
C ARG A 130 8.03 0.32 -25.38
N THR A 131 8.00 1.29 -24.46
CA THR A 131 9.17 2.09 -24.08
C THR A 131 9.84 1.64 -22.81
N VAL A 132 9.25 0.67 -22.09
CA VAL A 132 9.66 0.18 -20.77
C VAL A 132 9.75 1.29 -19.72
N LYS A 133 9.21 2.47 -20.01
CA LYS A 133 9.18 3.59 -19.08
C LYS A 133 8.11 3.39 -18.02
N ARG A 134 8.49 3.53 -16.77
CA ARG A 134 7.55 3.59 -15.64
C ARG A 134 7.12 5.04 -15.40
N ARG A 135 5.81 5.25 -15.19
CA ARG A 135 5.22 6.56 -14.95
C ARG A 135 4.14 6.46 -13.87
N THR A 136 3.98 7.50 -13.09
CA THR A 136 2.76 7.69 -12.32
C THR A 136 1.63 8.02 -13.29
N LEU A 137 0.58 7.21 -13.30
CA LEU A 137 -0.58 7.41 -14.17
C LEU A 137 -1.60 8.36 -13.54
N GLN A 138 -1.91 8.12 -12.26
CA GLN A 138 -2.90 8.89 -11.51
C GLN A 138 -2.43 9.09 -10.07
N ILE A 139 -2.78 10.25 -9.50
CA ILE A 139 -2.87 10.46 -8.06
C ILE A 139 -4.32 10.82 -7.77
N ALA A 140 -4.94 10.08 -6.85
CA ALA A 140 -6.32 10.31 -6.43
C ALA A 140 -6.40 10.36 -4.91
N GLU A 141 -7.29 11.20 -4.39
CA GLU A 141 -7.69 11.15 -2.99
C GLU A 141 -8.91 10.24 -2.82
N VAL A 142 -9.09 9.73 -1.61
CA VAL A 142 -10.28 8.98 -1.25
C VAL A 142 -11.20 9.89 -0.44
N LEU A 143 -12.43 10.06 -0.94
CA LEU A 143 -13.44 10.91 -0.33
C LEU A 143 -14.10 10.23 0.88
N PRO A 144 -14.77 11.00 1.77
CA PRO A 144 -15.48 10.43 2.92
C PRO A 144 -16.52 9.37 2.58
N ASN A 145 -17.09 9.41 1.37
CA ASN A 145 -18.04 8.41 0.88
C ASN A 145 -17.35 7.14 0.33
N GLY A 146 -16.01 7.07 0.38
CA GLY A 146 -15.18 5.97 -0.11
C GLY A 146 -14.98 5.93 -1.62
N ASP A 147 -15.35 7.00 -2.36
CA ASP A 147 -15.02 7.14 -3.77
C ASP A 147 -13.64 7.75 -3.98
N ALA A 148 -13.03 7.51 -5.14
CA ALA A 148 -11.77 8.12 -5.51
C ALA A 148 -12.00 9.34 -6.42
N ARG A 149 -11.38 10.48 -6.07
CA ARG A 149 -11.33 11.69 -6.90
C ARG A 149 -9.92 11.86 -7.44
N ILE A 150 -9.78 11.95 -8.76
CA ILE A 150 -8.47 12.11 -9.41
C ILE A 150 -8.02 13.56 -9.21
N LEU A 151 -6.85 13.73 -8.59
CA LEU A 151 -6.20 15.03 -8.41
C LEU A 151 -5.25 15.36 -9.56
N MET A 152 -4.52 14.34 -10.02
CA MET A 152 -3.54 14.49 -11.08
C MET A 152 -3.54 13.26 -11.99
N GLN A 153 -3.34 13.48 -13.29
CA GLN A 153 -3.31 12.42 -14.29
C GLN A 153 -2.21 12.63 -15.32
N LEU A 154 -1.58 11.56 -15.76
CA LEU A 154 -0.63 11.57 -16.86
C LEU A 154 -1.37 11.83 -18.19
N ASN A 155 -0.91 12.85 -18.92
CA ASN A 155 -1.24 13.03 -20.33
C ASN A 155 -0.28 12.19 -21.17
N PRO A 156 -0.74 11.08 -21.79
CA PRO A 156 0.15 10.14 -22.48
C PRO A 156 0.73 10.71 -23.78
N ILE A 157 0.09 11.75 -24.36
CA ILE A 157 0.54 12.37 -25.62
C ILE A 157 1.70 13.35 -25.34
N LYS A 158 1.53 14.18 -24.30
CA LYS A 158 2.53 15.19 -23.92
C LYS A 158 3.62 14.66 -23.00
N ASP A 159 3.45 13.45 -22.42
CA ASP A 159 4.25 12.86 -21.33
C ASP A 159 4.38 13.83 -20.12
N THR A 160 3.32 14.60 -19.85
CA THR A 160 3.22 15.57 -18.75
C THR A 160 2.21 15.10 -17.71
N PHE A 161 2.44 15.47 -16.47
CA PHE A 161 1.53 15.16 -15.37
C PHE A 161 0.69 16.42 -15.08
N GLU A 162 -0.60 16.33 -15.34
CA GLU A 162 -1.53 17.48 -15.33
C GLU A 162 -2.45 17.40 -14.10
N ILE A 163 -2.74 18.56 -13.51
CA ILE A 163 -3.76 18.68 -12.45
C ILE A 163 -5.12 18.56 -13.12
N VAL A 164 -5.98 17.72 -12.56
CA VAL A 164 -7.38 17.60 -12.99
C VAL A 164 -8.18 18.61 -12.16
N ASN A 165 -8.53 19.74 -12.79
CA ASN A 165 -9.46 20.70 -12.21
C ASN A 165 -10.88 20.19 -12.42
N GLU A 166 -11.63 20.05 -11.35
CA GLU A 166 -13.09 19.93 -11.39
C GLU A 166 -13.74 21.29 -11.46
#